data_845e5362d18e48be792dbfe9a7fdcfc2
#
_entry.id   845e5362d18e48be792dbfe9a7fdcfc2
#
_cell.length_a   1.000
_cell.length_b   1.000
_cell.length_c   1.000
_cell.angle_alpha   90.00
_cell.angle_beta   90.00
_cell.angle_gamma   90.00
#
_symmetry.space_group_name_H-M   'P 1'
#
loop_
_entity.id
_entity.type
_entity.pdbx_description
1 polymer ?
#
loop_
_entity_poly.entity_id
_entity_poly.type
_entity_poly.pdbx_seq_one_letter_code
_entity_poly.pdbx_strand_id
1 'polypeptide(L)'
;AMIGFIIMGVGLPLLGVIVMGYSGAEDLLDLSSRAGKVFGVAFTTLLYLTIGPFFAIPRTGTTTYELGLSSFVGPENTTIAQAIFLAFFMGLTLWLAISPNKLVDRIGTVITPVLLLSMVVLIIASLVKPMGAAQEPTKTYQTTSLAFTNGLMEGYNTMDALASLVFGIIVINSVKLYGAKTKKEVFNNTAKSAIIAAVLLALVYVFISNIGATSVSVLGLQKTGAGVLTGATTYYFGNVGKLLLFVIVFLACLTTSVGLVTACASFFVRLYDKVSYKTYAIALTLFSFAVGNYGLAAIIQGAVPVLVLLYPLTMV
;
A
#
# COMPACT_ATOMS: atom_id res chain seq x y z
N ALA A 1 -10.37 7.60 -16.87
CA ALA A 1 -9.29 7.10 -16.02
C ALA A 1 -9.77 6.84 -14.60
N MET A 2 -10.29 7.86 -13.88
CA MET A 2 -10.68 7.77 -12.46
C MET A 2 -11.66 6.62 -12.18
N ILE A 3 -12.69 6.43 -12.98
CA ILE A 3 -13.67 5.33 -12.78
C ILE A 3 -12.95 3.98 -12.85
N GLY A 4 -12.12 3.74 -13.87
CA GLY A 4 -11.35 2.50 -13.98
C GLY A 4 -10.42 2.30 -12.80
N PHE A 5 -9.75 3.36 -12.36
CA PHE A 5 -8.86 3.33 -11.20
C PHE A 5 -9.61 2.97 -9.90
N ILE A 6 -10.76 3.60 -9.64
CA ILE A 6 -11.58 3.32 -8.44
C ILE A 6 -12.11 1.89 -8.44
N ILE A 7 -12.51 1.36 -9.59
CA ILE A 7 -12.98 -0.03 -9.69
C ILE A 7 -11.88 -0.99 -9.22
N MET A 8 -10.64 -0.82 -9.67
CA MET A 8 -9.54 -1.73 -9.35
C MET A 8 -8.83 -1.37 -8.04
N GLY A 9 -8.59 -0.10 -7.77
CA GLY A 9 -7.86 0.34 -6.58
C GLY A 9 -8.72 0.41 -5.32
N VAL A 10 -10.07 0.39 -5.43
CA VAL A 10 -10.97 0.44 -4.27
C VAL A 10 -12.01 -0.67 -4.31
N GLY A 11 -12.67 -0.86 -5.44
CA GLY A 11 -13.77 -1.85 -5.56
C GLY A 11 -13.27 -3.27 -5.35
N LEU A 12 -12.18 -3.65 -6.00
CA LEU A 12 -11.60 -4.98 -5.87
C LEU A 12 -11.04 -5.26 -4.47
N PRO A 13 -10.30 -4.35 -3.82
CA PRO A 13 -9.93 -4.50 -2.40
C PRO A 13 -11.12 -4.66 -1.46
N LEU A 14 -12.19 -3.89 -1.67
CA LEU A 14 -13.43 -4.03 -0.90
C LEU A 14 -14.02 -5.44 -1.03
N LEU A 15 -14.10 -5.94 -2.27
CA LEU A 15 -14.58 -7.30 -2.53
C LEU A 15 -13.69 -8.35 -1.86
N GLY A 16 -12.36 -8.19 -1.91
CA GLY A 16 -11.42 -9.10 -1.27
C GLY A 16 -11.67 -9.24 0.24
N VAL A 17 -11.84 -8.14 0.96
CA VAL A 17 -12.15 -8.17 2.40
C VAL A 17 -13.53 -8.77 2.67
N ILE A 18 -14.54 -8.45 1.85
CA ILE A 18 -15.90 -8.99 2.00
C ILE A 18 -15.89 -10.51 1.77
N VAL A 19 -15.22 -10.99 0.73
CA VAL A 19 -15.10 -12.43 0.44
C VAL A 19 -14.40 -13.17 1.57
N MET A 20 -13.32 -12.63 2.12
CA MET A 20 -12.65 -13.20 3.29
C MET A 20 -13.61 -13.30 4.49
N GLY A 21 -14.38 -12.24 4.78
CA GLY A 21 -15.36 -12.24 5.86
C GLY A 21 -16.53 -13.20 5.63
N TYR A 22 -17.00 -13.36 4.39
CA TYR A 22 -18.11 -14.24 4.02
C TYR A 22 -17.70 -15.70 4.02
N SER A 23 -16.51 -16.02 3.52
CA SER A 23 -16.01 -17.39 3.35
C SER A 23 -15.91 -18.14 4.66
N GLY A 24 -15.73 -17.44 5.79
CA GLY A 24 -15.43 -18.01 7.08
C GLY A 24 -14.07 -18.74 7.12
N ALA A 25 -13.23 -18.52 6.13
CA ALA A 25 -11.88 -19.07 6.08
C ALA A 25 -11.02 -18.51 7.23
N GLU A 26 -10.10 -19.33 7.74
CA GLU A 26 -9.19 -18.91 8.78
C GLU A 26 -8.13 -17.94 8.25
N ASP A 27 -7.71 -18.14 7.01
CA ASP A 27 -6.79 -17.28 6.27
C ASP A 27 -6.91 -17.50 4.74
N LEU A 28 -6.04 -16.84 3.98
CA LEU A 28 -6.01 -16.96 2.52
C LEU A 28 -5.60 -18.36 2.05
N LEU A 29 -4.75 -19.07 2.81
CA LEU A 29 -4.36 -20.44 2.47
C LEU A 29 -5.55 -21.40 2.58
N ASP A 30 -6.36 -21.27 3.62
CA ASP A 30 -7.59 -22.05 3.78
C ASP A 30 -8.58 -21.75 2.65
N LEU A 31 -8.78 -20.47 2.32
CA LEU A 31 -9.66 -20.06 1.24
C LEU A 31 -9.22 -20.64 -0.11
N SER A 32 -7.97 -20.44 -0.49
CA SER A 32 -7.45 -20.89 -1.78
C SER A 32 -7.30 -22.39 -1.90
N SER A 33 -7.10 -23.09 -0.77
CA SER A 33 -7.01 -24.56 -0.73
C SER A 33 -8.34 -25.25 -1.04
N ARG A 34 -9.46 -24.53 -1.02
CA ARG A 34 -10.77 -25.05 -1.45
C ARG A 34 -10.80 -25.36 -2.95
N ALA A 35 -10.02 -24.64 -3.76
CA ALA A 35 -9.82 -24.94 -5.18
C ALA A 35 -8.83 -26.10 -5.43
N GLY A 36 -8.08 -26.51 -4.40
CA GLY A 36 -7.11 -27.60 -4.44
C GLY A 36 -5.88 -27.29 -3.57
N LYS A 37 -5.41 -28.30 -2.81
CA LYS A 37 -4.30 -28.10 -1.86
C LYS A 37 -3.02 -27.57 -2.53
N VAL A 38 -2.64 -28.14 -3.67
CA VAL A 38 -1.43 -27.72 -4.41
C VAL A 38 -1.59 -26.29 -4.92
N PHE A 39 -2.75 -25.98 -5.51
CA PHE A 39 -3.08 -24.62 -5.95
C PHE A 39 -3.05 -23.64 -4.78
N GLY A 40 -3.70 -23.98 -3.67
CA GLY A 40 -3.74 -23.12 -2.48
C GLY A 40 -2.36 -22.75 -1.97
N VAL A 41 -1.47 -23.74 -1.79
CA VAL A 41 -0.10 -23.49 -1.33
C VAL A 41 0.68 -22.66 -2.35
N ALA A 42 0.65 -23.02 -3.64
CA ALA A 42 1.42 -22.33 -4.67
C ALA A 42 0.96 -20.88 -4.85
N PHE A 43 -0.35 -20.67 -5.00
CA PHE A 43 -0.95 -19.34 -5.18
C PHE A 43 -0.69 -18.43 -3.96
N THR A 44 -0.97 -18.93 -2.75
CA THR A 44 -0.80 -18.15 -1.54
C THR A 44 0.67 -17.81 -1.30
N THR A 45 1.58 -18.76 -1.51
CA THR A 45 3.03 -18.50 -1.39
C THR A 45 3.48 -17.44 -2.38
N LEU A 46 3.08 -17.56 -3.66
CA LEU A 46 3.43 -16.56 -4.68
C LEU A 46 2.89 -15.18 -4.33
N LEU A 47 1.64 -15.11 -3.85
CA LEU A 47 1.01 -13.88 -3.45
C LEU A 47 1.74 -13.23 -2.27
N TYR A 48 2.04 -13.98 -1.21
CA TYR A 48 2.77 -13.45 -0.04
C TYR A 48 4.19 -13.03 -0.39
N LEU A 49 4.89 -13.74 -1.28
CA LEU A 49 6.20 -13.32 -1.75
C LEU A 49 6.13 -12.03 -2.58
N THR A 50 5.09 -11.88 -3.40
CA THR A 50 4.88 -10.70 -4.25
C THR A 50 4.58 -9.45 -3.42
N ILE A 51 3.58 -9.50 -2.53
CA ILE A 51 3.24 -8.37 -1.67
C ILE A 51 4.20 -8.20 -0.48
N GLY A 52 4.99 -9.21 -0.20
CA GLY A 52 6.01 -9.22 0.85
C GLY A 52 7.37 -8.74 0.30
N PRO A 53 8.37 -9.64 0.36
CA PRO A 53 9.76 -9.27 0.19
C PRO A 53 10.16 -8.88 -1.24
N PHE A 54 9.40 -9.28 -2.28
CA PHE A 54 9.80 -8.98 -3.65
C PHE A 54 9.45 -7.57 -4.08
N PHE A 55 8.25 -7.06 -3.74
CA PHE A 55 7.80 -5.78 -4.29
C PHE A 55 7.25 -4.82 -3.24
N ALA A 56 6.23 -5.17 -2.46
CA ALA A 56 5.55 -4.16 -1.67
C ALA A 56 6.36 -3.70 -0.46
N ILE A 57 7.01 -4.60 0.31
CA ILE A 57 7.85 -4.18 1.44
C ILE A 57 9.02 -3.29 0.98
N PRO A 58 9.86 -3.68 -0.01
CA PRO A 58 10.94 -2.81 -0.48
C PRO A 58 10.42 -1.49 -1.08
N ARG A 59 9.26 -1.52 -1.76
CA ARG A 59 8.62 -0.32 -2.30
C ARG A 59 8.26 0.70 -1.22
N THR A 60 7.82 0.28 -0.03
CA THR A 60 7.52 1.21 1.07
C THR A 60 8.74 2.04 1.48
N GLY A 61 9.89 1.40 1.65
CA GLY A 61 11.14 2.08 2.00
C GLY A 61 11.64 3.01 0.91
N THR A 62 11.66 2.55 -0.35
CA THR A 62 12.11 3.35 -1.50
C THR A 62 11.19 4.53 -1.78
N THR A 63 9.87 4.36 -1.68
CA THR A 63 8.91 5.47 -1.81
C THR A 63 9.13 6.52 -0.74
N THR A 64 9.36 6.10 0.51
CA THR A 64 9.63 7.03 1.61
C THR A 64 10.93 7.80 1.39
N TYR A 65 11.97 7.14 0.88
CA TYR A 65 13.22 7.80 0.53
C TYR A 65 13.03 8.83 -0.59
N GLU A 66 12.38 8.44 -1.68
CA GLU A 66 12.18 9.33 -2.84
C GLU A 66 11.32 10.54 -2.51
N LEU A 67 10.23 10.36 -1.75
CA LEU A 67 9.33 11.46 -1.37
C LEU A 67 9.90 12.36 -0.26
N GLY A 68 10.72 11.79 0.62
CA GLY A 68 11.18 12.49 1.81
C GLY A 68 12.58 13.05 1.73
N LEU A 69 13.54 12.23 1.38
CA LEU A 69 14.96 12.53 1.55
C LEU A 69 15.69 12.83 0.24
N SER A 70 15.25 12.31 -0.90
CA SER A 70 15.97 12.46 -2.18
C SER A 70 16.20 13.92 -2.55
N SER A 71 15.28 14.81 -2.20
CA SER A 71 15.38 16.25 -2.47
C SER A 71 16.46 16.97 -1.67
N PHE A 72 17.00 16.35 -0.63
CA PHE A 72 18.04 16.92 0.25
C PHE A 72 19.43 16.32 -0.01
N VAL A 73 19.50 15.30 -0.86
CA VAL A 73 20.74 14.56 -1.16
C VAL A 73 21.26 14.95 -2.56
N GLY A 74 22.52 15.31 -2.63
CA GLY A 74 23.19 15.57 -3.93
C GLY A 74 23.27 14.31 -4.79
N PRO A 75 23.28 14.46 -6.14
CA PRO A 75 23.24 13.33 -7.09
C PRO A 75 24.35 12.29 -6.88
N GLU A 76 25.53 12.73 -6.41
CA GLU A 76 26.70 11.86 -6.20
C GLU A 76 26.52 10.87 -5.01
N ASN A 77 25.67 11.21 -4.04
CA ASN A 77 25.50 10.44 -2.80
C ASN A 77 24.17 9.69 -2.73
N THR A 78 23.37 9.71 -3.77
CA THR A 78 22.01 9.19 -3.78
C THR A 78 21.94 7.70 -3.41
N THR A 79 22.84 6.87 -3.97
CA THR A 79 22.86 5.43 -3.74
C THR A 79 23.23 5.08 -2.29
N ILE A 80 24.24 5.76 -1.74
CA ILE A 80 24.70 5.53 -0.37
C ILE A 80 23.62 6.00 0.62
N ALA A 81 23.07 7.20 0.39
CA ALA A 81 22.02 7.75 1.23
C ALA A 81 20.74 6.88 1.21
N GLN A 82 20.35 6.35 0.05
CA GLN A 82 19.26 5.39 -0.08
C GLN A 82 19.54 4.13 0.73
N ALA A 83 20.73 3.54 0.60
CA ALA A 83 21.07 2.32 1.33
C ALA A 83 21.06 2.53 2.85
N ILE A 84 21.60 3.64 3.35
CA ILE A 84 21.59 3.99 4.78
C ILE A 84 20.15 4.19 5.25
N PHE A 85 19.34 4.94 4.50
CA PHE A 85 17.96 5.17 4.85
C PHE A 85 17.14 3.87 4.86
N LEU A 86 17.31 3.02 3.85
CA LEU A 86 16.64 1.72 3.78
C LEU A 86 17.06 0.80 4.93
N ALA A 87 18.34 0.80 5.34
CA ALA A 87 18.81 0.06 6.50
C ALA A 87 18.11 0.53 7.79
N PHE A 88 17.99 1.83 7.98
CA PHE A 88 17.26 2.44 9.10
C PHE A 88 15.77 2.06 9.05
N PHE A 89 15.10 2.28 7.90
CA PHE A 89 13.66 2.02 7.73
C PHE A 89 13.32 0.54 7.93
N MET A 90 14.08 -0.36 7.32
CA MET A 90 13.89 -1.81 7.44
C MET A 90 14.25 -2.30 8.84
N GLY A 91 15.27 -1.74 9.49
CA GLY A 91 15.61 -2.01 10.89
C GLY A 91 14.48 -1.63 11.83
N LEU A 92 13.88 -0.44 11.63
CA LEU A 92 12.72 0.01 12.40
C LEU A 92 11.48 -0.87 12.14
N THR A 93 11.24 -1.22 10.87
CA THR A 93 10.17 -2.15 10.48
C THR A 93 10.33 -3.48 11.20
N LEU A 94 11.52 -4.07 11.18
CA LEU A 94 11.81 -5.33 11.85
C LEU A 94 11.62 -5.24 13.36
N TRP A 95 12.16 -4.20 13.97
CA TRP A 95 12.02 -3.98 15.41
C TRP A 95 10.57 -3.91 15.86
N LEU A 96 9.73 -3.24 15.09
CA LEU A 96 8.30 -3.17 15.34
C LEU A 96 7.59 -4.51 15.05
N ALA A 97 7.94 -5.21 13.97
CA ALA A 97 7.30 -6.46 13.57
C ALA A 97 7.59 -7.64 14.51
N ILE A 98 8.74 -7.64 15.21
CA ILE A 98 9.10 -8.71 16.15
C ILE A 98 8.16 -8.79 17.37
N SER A 99 7.46 -7.69 17.70
CA SER A 99 6.54 -7.63 18.84
C SER A 99 5.11 -7.29 18.42
N PRO A 100 4.41 -8.18 17.70
CA PRO A 100 3.15 -7.87 17.03
C PRO A 100 2.01 -7.45 17.98
N ASN A 101 1.99 -7.94 19.23
CA ASN A 101 0.89 -7.71 20.17
C ASN A 101 0.75 -6.24 20.65
N LYS A 102 1.80 -5.44 20.59
CA LYS A 102 1.78 -4.02 20.98
C LYS A 102 1.62 -3.07 19.79
N LEU A 103 1.68 -3.63 18.60
CA LEU A 103 1.77 -2.87 17.36
C LEU A 103 0.42 -2.31 16.94
N VAL A 104 -0.61 -3.17 16.96
CA VAL A 104 -1.97 -2.82 16.50
C VAL A 104 -2.51 -1.62 17.28
N ASP A 105 -2.28 -1.59 18.60
CA ASP A 105 -2.73 -0.49 19.44
C ASP A 105 -1.98 0.82 19.13
N ARG A 106 -0.65 0.76 18.98
CA ARG A 106 0.15 1.98 18.73
C ARG A 106 -0.07 2.55 17.34
N ILE A 107 -0.16 1.70 16.33
CA ILE A 107 -0.40 2.13 14.95
C ILE A 107 -1.81 2.71 14.82
N GLY A 108 -2.82 2.01 15.31
CA GLY A 108 -4.21 2.43 15.17
C GLY A 108 -4.56 3.69 15.98
N THR A 109 -4.03 3.83 17.19
CA THR A 109 -4.41 4.92 18.10
C THR A 109 -3.66 6.22 17.88
N VAL A 110 -2.44 6.19 17.37
CA VAL A 110 -1.60 7.39 17.21
C VAL A 110 -1.26 7.66 15.75
N ILE A 111 -0.70 6.69 15.05
CA ILE A 111 -0.14 6.91 13.71
C ILE A 111 -1.26 7.18 12.70
N THR A 112 -2.31 6.38 12.70
CA THR A 112 -3.43 6.52 11.74
C THR A 112 -4.16 7.86 11.87
N PRO A 113 -4.54 8.35 13.06
CA PRO A 113 -5.14 9.68 13.20
C PRO A 113 -4.22 10.81 12.73
N VAL A 114 -2.93 10.76 13.05
CA VAL A 114 -1.97 11.78 12.59
C VAL A 114 -1.86 11.77 11.07
N LEU A 115 -1.77 10.58 10.47
CA LEU A 115 -1.75 10.42 9.02
C LEU A 115 -3.00 11.01 8.36
N LEU A 116 -4.19 10.61 8.82
CA LEU A 116 -5.45 11.11 8.27
C LEU A 116 -5.59 12.62 8.42
N LEU A 117 -5.26 13.18 9.58
CA LEU A 117 -5.30 14.62 9.83
C LEU A 117 -4.36 15.36 8.85
N SER A 118 -3.15 14.86 8.68
CA SER A 118 -2.17 15.47 7.77
C SER A 118 -2.64 15.43 6.31
N MET A 119 -3.29 14.33 5.89
CA MET A 119 -3.89 14.24 4.56
C MET A 119 -5.07 15.18 4.39
N VAL A 120 -5.94 15.30 5.41
CA VAL A 120 -7.07 16.25 5.41
C VAL A 120 -6.58 17.68 5.26
N VAL A 121 -5.49 18.05 5.95
CA VAL A 121 -4.88 19.39 5.82
C VAL A 121 -4.44 19.67 4.38
N LEU A 122 -3.77 18.72 3.73
CA LEU A 122 -3.34 18.86 2.34
C LEU A 122 -4.54 18.95 1.38
N ILE A 123 -5.57 18.11 1.59
CA ILE A 123 -6.81 18.12 0.80
C ILE A 123 -7.51 19.47 0.92
N ILE A 124 -7.71 19.98 2.13
CA ILE A 124 -8.35 21.28 2.36
C ILE A 124 -7.56 22.39 1.68
N ALA A 125 -6.23 22.42 1.82
CA ALA A 125 -5.39 23.39 1.16
C ALA A 125 -5.56 23.37 -0.37
N SER A 126 -5.65 22.19 -0.96
CA SER A 126 -5.83 22.03 -2.41
C SER A 126 -7.21 22.45 -2.91
N LEU A 127 -8.26 22.34 -2.07
CA LEU A 127 -9.61 22.75 -2.40
C LEU A 127 -9.79 24.26 -2.24
N VAL A 128 -9.21 24.85 -1.18
CA VAL A 128 -9.31 26.29 -0.89
C VAL A 128 -8.52 27.12 -1.91
N LYS A 129 -7.35 26.63 -2.32
CA LYS A 129 -6.48 27.30 -3.28
C LYS A 129 -5.97 26.30 -4.34
N PRO A 130 -6.79 25.96 -5.34
CA PRO A 130 -6.34 25.09 -6.43
C PRO A 130 -5.08 25.63 -7.10
N MET A 131 -4.17 24.74 -7.49
CA MET A 131 -2.91 25.15 -8.17
C MET A 131 -3.16 25.72 -9.56
N GLY A 132 -4.23 25.28 -10.22
CA GLY A 132 -4.65 25.81 -11.53
C GLY A 132 -5.78 24.99 -12.13
N ALA A 133 -6.13 25.28 -13.38
CA ALA A 133 -7.08 24.48 -14.13
C ALA A 133 -6.48 23.14 -14.56
N ALA A 134 -7.31 22.11 -14.56
CA ALA A 134 -6.93 20.81 -15.12
C ALA A 134 -6.54 20.98 -16.60
N GLN A 135 -5.39 20.46 -16.97
CA GLN A 135 -4.88 20.52 -18.34
C GLN A 135 -5.47 19.40 -19.20
N GLU A 136 -5.33 19.51 -20.53
CA GLU A 136 -5.75 18.48 -21.45
C GLU A 136 -5.05 17.14 -21.16
N PRO A 137 -5.75 16.02 -21.32
CA PRO A 137 -5.18 14.71 -21.06
C PRO A 137 -4.05 14.39 -22.03
N THR A 138 -3.00 13.76 -21.53
CA THR A 138 -1.90 13.24 -22.35
C THR A 138 -2.41 12.20 -23.37
N LYS A 139 -1.62 11.93 -24.42
CA LYS A 139 -2.01 10.97 -25.50
C LYS A 139 -2.53 9.64 -24.98
N THR A 140 -2.00 9.16 -23.86
CA THR A 140 -2.38 7.90 -23.20
C THR A 140 -3.82 7.93 -22.64
N TYR A 141 -4.40 9.11 -22.41
CA TYR A 141 -5.72 9.29 -21.80
C TYR A 141 -6.71 10.06 -22.68
N GLN A 142 -6.39 10.30 -23.97
CA GLN A 142 -7.21 11.13 -24.86
C GLN A 142 -8.58 10.52 -25.20
N THR A 143 -8.65 9.20 -25.38
CA THR A 143 -9.92 8.55 -25.68
C THR A 143 -10.52 7.92 -24.42
N THR A 144 -11.85 7.89 -24.34
CA THR A 144 -12.56 7.32 -23.17
C THR A 144 -12.15 5.87 -22.90
N SER A 145 -11.98 5.06 -23.96
CA SER A 145 -11.54 3.67 -23.82
C SER A 145 -10.14 3.55 -23.27
N LEU A 146 -9.17 4.27 -23.84
CA LEU A 146 -7.79 4.28 -23.35
C LEU A 146 -7.70 4.82 -21.93
N ALA A 147 -8.41 5.90 -21.62
CA ALA A 147 -8.46 6.46 -20.28
C ALA A 147 -9.02 5.46 -19.24
N PHE A 148 -10.06 4.72 -19.61
CA PHE A 148 -10.63 3.71 -18.73
C PHE A 148 -9.66 2.55 -18.49
N THR A 149 -9.10 1.97 -19.56
CA THR A 149 -8.18 0.83 -19.49
C THR A 149 -6.90 1.19 -18.71
N ASN A 150 -6.30 2.36 -19.01
CA ASN A 150 -5.13 2.80 -18.25
C ASN A 150 -5.48 3.07 -16.78
N GLY A 151 -6.67 3.59 -16.50
CA GLY A 151 -7.14 3.71 -15.11
C GLY A 151 -7.24 2.37 -14.39
N LEU A 152 -7.74 1.31 -15.06
CA LEU A 152 -7.74 -0.05 -14.51
C LEU A 152 -6.31 -0.53 -14.20
N MET A 153 -5.37 -0.34 -15.15
CA MET A 153 -3.98 -0.77 -14.97
C MET A 153 -3.27 -0.03 -13.83
N GLU A 154 -3.51 1.28 -13.70
CA GLU A 154 -2.98 2.03 -12.55
C GLU A 154 -3.60 1.56 -11.22
N GLY A 155 -4.88 1.19 -11.21
CA GLY A 155 -5.50 0.55 -10.05
C GLY A 155 -4.86 -0.80 -9.71
N TYR A 156 -4.45 -1.61 -10.68
CA TYR A 156 -3.68 -2.83 -10.45
C TYR A 156 -2.32 -2.53 -9.81
N ASN A 157 -1.63 -1.49 -10.26
CA ASN A 157 -0.31 -1.11 -9.78
C ASN A 157 -0.30 -0.68 -8.31
N THR A 158 -1.46 -0.37 -7.70
CA THR A 158 -1.55 -0.07 -6.26
C THR A 158 -1.29 -1.29 -5.38
N MET A 159 -1.52 -2.50 -5.87
CA MET A 159 -1.45 -3.78 -5.15
C MET A 159 -2.48 -3.93 -4.02
N ASP A 160 -3.41 -3.00 -3.87
CA ASP A 160 -4.38 -2.98 -2.77
C ASP A 160 -5.30 -4.19 -2.79
N ALA A 161 -5.68 -4.70 -3.95
CA ALA A 161 -6.54 -5.89 -4.05
C ALA A 161 -5.83 -7.15 -3.55
N LEU A 162 -4.56 -7.35 -3.88
CA LEU A 162 -3.77 -8.46 -3.36
C LEU A 162 -3.56 -8.31 -1.84
N ALA A 163 -3.24 -7.09 -1.39
CA ALA A 163 -3.08 -6.79 0.02
C ALA A 163 -4.37 -7.00 0.82
N SER A 164 -5.55 -6.72 0.23
CA SER A 164 -6.84 -6.88 0.89
C SER A 164 -7.16 -8.32 1.28
N LEU A 165 -6.73 -9.29 0.49
CA LEU A 165 -6.87 -10.72 0.82
C LEU A 165 -6.00 -11.11 2.03
N VAL A 166 -4.82 -10.52 2.14
CA VAL A 166 -3.90 -10.77 3.26
C VAL A 166 -4.31 -10.02 4.52
N PHE A 167 -4.65 -8.75 4.40
CA PHE A 167 -5.08 -7.94 5.53
C PHE A 167 -6.52 -8.23 5.97
N GLY A 168 -7.34 -8.83 5.11
CA GLY A 168 -8.71 -9.22 5.44
C GLY A 168 -8.80 -10.08 6.70
N ILE A 169 -7.85 -11.00 6.90
CA ILE A 169 -7.80 -11.80 8.11
C ILE A 169 -7.49 -11.01 9.37
N ILE A 170 -6.65 -9.97 9.25
CA ILE A 170 -6.33 -9.07 10.38
C ILE A 170 -7.59 -8.30 10.80
N VAL A 171 -8.38 -7.84 9.82
CA VAL A 171 -9.67 -7.18 10.09
C VAL A 171 -10.64 -8.14 10.78
N ILE A 172 -10.77 -9.38 10.28
CA ILE A 172 -11.63 -10.42 10.88
C ILE A 172 -11.21 -10.72 12.32
N ASN A 173 -9.92 -10.89 12.58
CA ASN A 173 -9.41 -11.15 13.91
C ASN A 173 -9.64 -9.96 14.85
N SER A 174 -9.47 -8.73 14.37
CA SER A 174 -9.79 -7.53 15.14
C SER A 174 -11.28 -7.47 15.49
N VAL A 175 -12.16 -7.73 14.53
CA VAL A 175 -13.61 -7.77 14.76
C VAL A 175 -14.00 -8.82 15.82
N LYS A 176 -13.35 -9.99 15.80
CA LYS A 176 -13.55 -11.03 16.84
C LYS A 176 -13.05 -10.57 18.22
N LEU A 177 -11.89 -9.88 18.29
CA LEU A 177 -11.36 -9.32 19.53
C LEU A 177 -12.29 -8.25 20.13
N TYR A 178 -12.96 -7.46 19.29
CA TYR A 178 -13.96 -6.46 19.73
C TYR A 178 -15.34 -7.07 20.06
N GLY A 179 -15.46 -8.40 20.15
CA GLY A 179 -16.59 -9.09 20.73
C GLY A 179 -17.59 -9.72 19.78
N ALA A 180 -17.35 -9.75 18.47
CA ALA A 180 -18.18 -10.49 17.53
C ALA A 180 -17.99 -12.00 17.72
N LYS A 181 -19.07 -12.70 18.11
CA LYS A 181 -19.04 -14.13 18.46
C LYS A 181 -19.64 -15.03 17.38
N THR A 182 -20.64 -14.55 16.67
CA THR A 182 -21.33 -15.34 15.63
C THR A 182 -20.74 -15.05 14.25
N LYS A 183 -20.82 -16.03 13.33
CA LYS A 183 -20.40 -15.85 11.93
C LYS A 183 -21.07 -14.64 11.28
N LYS A 184 -22.36 -14.41 11.58
CA LYS A 184 -23.13 -13.28 11.05
C LYS A 184 -22.62 -11.94 11.58
N GLU A 185 -22.29 -11.85 12.88
CA GLU A 185 -21.71 -10.63 13.46
C GLU A 185 -20.32 -10.33 12.89
N VAL A 186 -19.46 -11.36 12.78
CA VAL A 186 -18.13 -11.23 12.16
C VAL A 186 -18.26 -10.72 10.75
N PHE A 187 -19.10 -11.33 9.91
CA PHE A 187 -19.32 -10.88 8.54
C PHE A 187 -19.84 -9.45 8.48
N ASN A 188 -20.91 -9.13 9.22
CA ASN A 188 -21.52 -7.80 9.18
C ASN A 188 -20.55 -6.69 9.63
N ASN A 189 -19.79 -6.93 10.68
CA ASN A 189 -18.83 -5.95 11.18
C ASN A 189 -17.62 -5.82 10.25
N THR A 190 -17.13 -6.92 9.68
CA THR A 190 -16.09 -6.90 8.66
C THR A 190 -16.55 -6.13 7.42
N ALA A 191 -17.75 -6.40 6.91
CA ALA A 191 -18.30 -5.69 5.74
C ALA A 191 -18.49 -4.19 5.99
N LYS A 192 -19.02 -3.81 7.16
CA LYS A 192 -19.14 -2.38 7.54
C LYS A 192 -17.77 -1.69 7.59
N SER A 193 -16.80 -2.31 8.23
CA SER A 193 -15.43 -1.78 8.30
C SER A 193 -14.80 -1.64 6.91
N ALA A 194 -14.98 -2.64 6.05
CA ALA A 194 -14.49 -2.62 4.68
C ALA A 194 -15.14 -1.51 3.83
N ILE A 195 -16.45 -1.29 3.96
CA ILE A 195 -17.16 -0.22 3.25
C ILE A 195 -16.65 1.15 3.70
N ILE A 196 -16.50 1.38 5.02
CA ILE A 196 -15.98 2.63 5.55
C ILE A 196 -14.55 2.88 5.03
N ALA A 197 -13.70 1.86 5.08
CA ALA A 197 -12.33 1.95 4.57
C ALA A 197 -12.30 2.26 3.06
N ALA A 198 -13.15 1.60 2.27
CA ALA A 198 -13.25 1.83 0.83
C ALA A 198 -13.71 3.25 0.49
N VAL A 199 -14.69 3.80 1.22
CA VAL A 199 -15.14 5.18 1.03
C VAL A 199 -14.01 6.16 1.35
N LEU A 200 -13.31 5.99 2.46
CA LEU A 200 -12.18 6.84 2.83
C LEU A 200 -11.05 6.74 1.81
N LEU A 201 -10.72 5.54 1.34
CA LEU A 201 -9.70 5.31 0.32
C LEU A 201 -10.09 5.97 -1.01
N ALA A 202 -11.34 5.82 -1.45
CA ALA A 202 -11.86 6.47 -2.65
C ALA A 202 -11.75 8.00 -2.57
N LEU A 203 -12.11 8.59 -1.43
CA LEU A 203 -11.98 10.03 -1.20
C LEU A 203 -10.53 10.47 -1.33
N VAL A 204 -9.60 9.78 -0.68
CA VAL A 204 -8.17 10.08 -0.76
C VAL A 204 -7.67 10.01 -2.20
N TYR A 205 -8.00 8.96 -2.94
CA TYR A 205 -7.59 8.80 -4.33
C TYR A 205 -8.14 9.89 -5.25
N VAL A 206 -9.43 10.25 -5.09
CA VAL A 206 -10.06 11.33 -5.87
C VAL A 206 -9.34 12.65 -5.61
N PHE A 207 -9.06 13.00 -4.36
CA PHE A 207 -8.39 14.25 -4.02
C PHE A 207 -6.94 14.29 -4.48
N ILE A 208 -6.17 13.21 -4.30
CA ILE A 208 -4.79 13.14 -4.80
C ILE A 208 -4.75 13.25 -6.33
N SER A 209 -5.69 12.61 -7.03
CA SER A 209 -5.77 12.72 -8.48
C SER A 209 -6.15 14.12 -8.94
N ASN A 210 -7.02 14.82 -8.18
CA ASN A 210 -7.34 16.22 -8.45
C ASN A 210 -6.11 17.13 -8.27
N ILE A 211 -5.33 16.91 -7.20
CA ILE A 211 -4.04 17.61 -7.01
C ILE A 211 -3.12 17.35 -8.22
N GLY A 212 -3.02 16.09 -8.67
CA GLY A 212 -2.24 15.73 -9.86
C GLY A 212 -2.69 16.47 -11.11
N ALA A 213 -3.99 16.50 -11.38
CA ALA A 213 -4.56 17.16 -12.56
C ALA A 213 -4.38 18.68 -12.54
N THR A 214 -4.51 19.33 -11.39
CA THR A 214 -4.39 20.80 -11.24
C THR A 214 -2.95 21.26 -11.10
N SER A 215 -2.03 20.39 -10.75
CA SER A 215 -0.62 20.73 -10.55
C SER A 215 0.15 21.01 -11.86
N VAL A 216 -0.31 20.45 -12.97
CA VAL A 216 0.40 20.48 -14.25
C VAL A 216 0.63 21.91 -14.75
N SER A 217 -0.32 22.81 -14.50
CA SER A 217 -0.21 24.23 -14.88
C SER A 217 0.90 24.98 -14.15
N VAL A 218 1.27 24.55 -12.94
CA VAL A 218 2.29 25.20 -12.09
C VAL A 218 3.60 24.42 -12.08
N LEU A 219 3.54 23.10 -11.99
CA LEU A 219 4.72 22.24 -11.86
C LEU A 219 5.20 21.64 -13.18
N GLY A 220 4.41 21.78 -14.25
CA GLY A 220 4.62 21.02 -15.47
C GLY A 220 4.35 19.52 -15.29
N LEU A 221 4.55 18.74 -16.36
CA LEU A 221 4.43 17.28 -16.31
C LEU A 221 5.60 16.69 -15.51
N GLN A 222 5.29 16.10 -14.37
CA GLN A 222 6.26 15.42 -13.53
C GLN A 222 6.46 13.97 -13.98
N LYS A 223 7.69 13.44 -13.83
CA LYS A 223 8.03 12.06 -14.22
C LYS A 223 7.42 11.03 -13.27
N THR A 224 7.16 11.41 -12.02
CA THR A 224 6.67 10.51 -10.97
C THR A 224 5.61 11.19 -10.11
N GLY A 225 4.70 10.42 -9.53
CA GLY A 225 3.74 10.91 -8.52
C GLY A 225 4.44 11.53 -7.30
N ALA A 226 5.65 11.08 -6.98
CA ALA A 226 6.49 11.67 -5.95
C ALA A 226 6.79 13.15 -6.23
N GLY A 227 7.20 13.48 -7.46
CA GLY A 227 7.44 14.85 -7.89
C GLY A 227 6.19 15.73 -7.78
N VAL A 228 5.03 15.19 -8.14
CA VAL A 228 3.74 15.89 -8.00
C VAL A 228 3.45 16.24 -6.55
N LEU A 229 3.50 15.27 -5.64
CA LEU A 229 3.18 15.47 -4.23
C LEU A 229 4.19 16.40 -3.54
N THR A 230 5.48 16.25 -3.82
CA THR A 230 6.52 17.13 -3.27
C THR A 230 6.36 18.56 -3.78
N GLY A 231 6.07 18.73 -5.06
CA GLY A 231 5.79 20.04 -5.65
C GLY A 231 4.55 20.68 -5.06
N ALA A 232 3.44 19.93 -4.94
CA ALA A 232 2.19 20.41 -4.37
C ALA A 232 2.34 20.82 -2.91
N THR A 233 2.96 19.99 -2.08
CA THR A 233 3.17 20.32 -0.66
C THR A 233 4.09 21.51 -0.48
N THR A 234 5.10 21.65 -1.35
CA THR A 234 5.97 22.82 -1.35
C THR A 234 5.23 24.09 -1.79
N TYR A 235 4.34 24.00 -2.76
CA TYR A 235 3.49 25.10 -3.20
C TYR A 235 2.56 25.61 -2.09
N TYR A 236 1.93 24.71 -1.35
CA TYR A 236 0.98 25.09 -0.30
C TYR A 236 1.64 25.52 1.02
N PHE A 237 2.71 24.87 1.41
CA PHE A 237 3.29 25.00 2.76
C PHE A 237 4.79 25.34 2.75
N GLY A 238 5.41 25.62 1.59
CA GLY A 238 6.83 25.90 1.48
C GLY A 238 7.70 24.74 1.99
N ASN A 239 8.80 25.06 2.66
CA ASN A 239 9.73 24.05 3.19
C ASN A 239 9.10 23.16 4.29
N VAL A 240 8.13 23.68 5.05
CA VAL A 240 7.40 22.90 6.05
C VAL A 240 6.57 21.79 5.38
N GLY A 241 6.07 22.06 4.15
CA GLY A 241 5.33 21.08 3.36
C GLY A 241 6.14 19.83 3.01
N LYS A 242 7.43 19.97 2.74
CA LYS A 242 8.31 18.83 2.47
C LYS A 242 8.45 17.93 3.71
N LEU A 243 8.63 18.55 4.88
CA LEU A 243 8.70 17.80 6.14
C LEU A 243 7.38 17.13 6.47
N LEU A 244 6.25 17.82 6.27
CA LEU A 244 4.92 17.27 6.46
C LEU A 244 4.71 16.04 5.56
N LEU A 245 5.03 16.15 4.27
CA LEU A 245 4.92 15.03 3.32
C LEU A 245 5.81 13.86 3.75
N PHE A 246 7.06 14.13 4.15
CA PHE A 246 7.95 13.09 4.64
C PHE A 246 7.34 12.34 5.82
N VAL A 247 6.82 13.05 6.82
CA VAL A 247 6.20 12.43 8.01
C VAL A 247 4.99 11.58 7.60
N ILE A 248 4.11 12.10 6.74
CA ILE A 248 2.93 11.37 6.24
C ILE A 248 3.36 10.07 5.58
N VAL A 249 4.26 10.15 4.59
CA VAL A 249 4.68 9.00 3.80
C VAL A 249 5.47 8.00 4.65
N PHE A 250 6.37 8.50 5.51
CA PHE A 250 7.13 7.66 6.42
C PHE A 250 6.22 6.82 7.32
N LEU A 251 5.24 7.45 7.97
CA LEU A 251 4.32 6.76 8.86
C LEU A 251 3.40 5.78 8.11
N ALA A 252 2.86 6.19 6.96
CA ALA A 252 2.03 5.33 6.13
C ALA A 252 2.80 4.10 5.62
N CYS A 253 3.99 4.31 5.08
CA CYS A 253 4.84 3.23 4.58
C CYS A 253 5.35 2.32 5.70
N LEU A 254 5.70 2.89 6.86
CA LEU A 254 6.16 2.11 8.02
C LEU A 254 5.06 1.18 8.51
N THR A 255 3.83 1.69 8.68
CA THR A 255 2.70 0.86 9.13
C THR A 255 2.41 -0.28 8.16
N THR A 256 2.43 0.02 6.86
CA THR A 256 2.24 -0.97 5.79
C THR A 256 3.36 -2.01 5.80
N SER A 257 4.62 -1.59 5.87
CA SER A 257 5.77 -2.48 5.88
C SER A 257 5.74 -3.46 7.07
N VAL A 258 5.46 -2.94 8.26
CA VAL A 258 5.34 -3.76 9.46
C VAL A 258 4.18 -4.76 9.36
N GLY A 259 3.03 -4.32 8.87
CA GLY A 259 1.87 -5.20 8.63
C GLY A 259 2.20 -6.33 7.66
N LEU A 260 2.88 -6.01 6.55
CA LEU A 260 3.28 -7.00 5.55
C LEU A 260 4.32 -7.99 6.07
N VAL A 261 5.37 -7.52 6.78
CA VAL A 261 6.36 -8.42 7.40
C VAL A 261 5.67 -9.36 8.39
N THR A 262 4.77 -8.83 9.22
CA THR A 262 4.03 -9.64 10.19
C THR A 262 3.15 -10.68 9.51
N ALA A 263 2.39 -10.29 8.49
CA ALA A 263 1.51 -11.18 7.77
C ALA A 263 2.29 -12.29 7.03
N CYS A 264 3.36 -11.91 6.33
CA CYS A 264 4.22 -12.87 5.61
C CYS A 264 4.91 -13.84 6.57
N ALA A 265 5.50 -13.34 7.65
CA ALA A 265 6.19 -14.21 8.63
C ALA A 265 5.20 -15.18 9.30
N SER A 266 3.99 -14.74 9.65
CA SER A 266 2.94 -15.59 10.21
C SER A 266 2.49 -16.68 9.22
N PHE A 267 2.34 -16.33 7.94
CA PHE A 267 2.01 -17.28 6.89
C PHE A 267 3.10 -18.36 6.74
N PHE A 268 4.38 -17.98 6.66
CA PHE A 268 5.46 -18.95 6.50
C PHE A 268 5.66 -19.85 7.72
N VAL A 269 5.42 -19.35 8.94
CA VAL A 269 5.38 -20.21 10.14
C VAL A 269 4.27 -21.25 10.02
N ARG A 270 3.09 -20.87 9.56
CA ARG A 270 1.97 -21.81 9.37
C ARG A 270 2.28 -22.85 8.26
N LEU A 271 2.98 -22.43 7.22
CA LEU A 271 3.35 -23.33 6.12
C LEU A 271 4.46 -24.31 6.54
N TYR A 272 5.41 -23.88 7.36
CA TYR A 272 6.53 -24.67 7.85
C TYR A 272 6.94 -24.23 9.25
N ASP A 273 6.46 -24.95 10.25
CA ASP A 273 6.53 -24.63 11.68
C ASP A 273 7.89 -24.81 12.35
N LYS A 274 8.86 -25.49 11.65
CA LYS A 274 10.21 -25.73 12.18
C LYS A 274 11.06 -24.46 12.25
N VAL A 275 10.67 -23.38 11.57
CA VAL A 275 11.39 -22.10 11.56
C VAL A 275 10.61 -21.08 12.36
N SER A 276 11.28 -20.37 13.26
CA SER A 276 10.63 -19.40 14.15
C SER A 276 10.12 -18.18 13.39
N TYR A 277 9.05 -17.57 13.90
CA TYR A 277 8.50 -16.30 13.39
C TYR A 277 9.59 -15.22 13.25
N LYS A 278 10.46 -15.10 14.26
CA LYS A 278 11.55 -14.11 14.24
C LYS A 278 12.51 -14.35 13.10
N THR A 279 12.85 -15.60 12.82
CA THR A 279 13.77 -15.96 11.71
C THR A 279 13.15 -15.59 10.38
N TYR A 280 11.85 -15.88 10.16
CA TYR A 280 11.16 -15.46 8.94
C TYR A 280 11.10 -13.94 8.82
N ALA A 281 10.74 -13.22 9.87
CA ALA A 281 10.69 -11.77 9.85
C ALA A 281 12.05 -11.15 9.51
N ILE A 282 13.15 -11.67 10.07
CA ILE A 282 14.51 -11.22 9.76
C ILE A 282 14.85 -11.51 8.30
N ALA A 283 14.63 -12.74 7.83
CA ALA A 283 14.97 -13.14 6.47
C ALA A 283 14.20 -12.31 5.42
N LEU A 284 12.90 -12.15 5.61
CA LEU A 284 12.02 -11.34 4.73
C LEU A 284 12.46 -9.87 4.70
N THR A 285 12.79 -9.30 5.84
CA THR A 285 13.23 -7.90 5.94
C THR A 285 14.59 -7.68 5.30
N LEU A 286 15.56 -8.58 5.51
CA LEU A 286 16.88 -8.52 4.87
C LEU A 286 16.78 -8.67 3.36
N PHE A 287 15.95 -9.59 2.88
CA PHE A 287 15.70 -9.74 1.45
C PHE A 287 15.05 -8.46 0.86
N SER A 288 14.06 -7.91 1.54
CA SER A 288 13.42 -6.65 1.14
C SER A 288 14.39 -5.48 1.12
N PHE A 289 15.32 -5.42 2.07
CA PHE A 289 16.40 -4.43 2.06
C PHE A 289 17.27 -4.58 0.80
N ALA A 290 17.69 -5.79 0.46
CA ALA A 290 18.49 -6.04 -0.74
C ALA A 290 17.73 -5.61 -2.02
N VAL A 291 16.46 -6.01 -2.15
CA VAL A 291 15.61 -5.62 -3.29
C VAL A 291 15.39 -4.10 -3.34
N GLY A 292 15.19 -3.45 -2.19
CA GLY A 292 14.98 -2.00 -2.10
C GLY A 292 16.12 -1.17 -2.68
N ASN A 293 17.34 -1.70 -2.64
CA ASN A 293 18.51 -0.99 -3.20
C ASN A 293 18.53 -0.90 -4.73
N TYR A 294 17.69 -1.66 -5.44
CA TYR A 294 17.51 -1.48 -6.89
C TYR A 294 16.71 -0.20 -7.27
N GLY A 295 16.06 0.42 -6.31
CA GLY A 295 15.30 1.67 -6.50
C GLY A 295 13.83 1.43 -6.88
N LEU A 296 13.01 2.48 -6.68
CA LEU A 296 11.55 2.41 -6.83
C LEU A 296 11.11 2.05 -8.26
N ALA A 297 11.75 2.64 -9.27
CA ALA A 297 11.40 2.41 -10.66
C ALA A 297 11.59 0.94 -11.08
N ALA A 298 12.71 0.33 -10.69
CA ALA A 298 12.99 -1.08 -10.98
C ALA A 298 12.00 -2.03 -10.27
N ILE A 299 11.64 -1.73 -9.03
CA ILE A 299 10.65 -2.50 -8.26
C ILE A 299 9.27 -2.45 -8.95
N ILE A 300 8.81 -1.26 -9.36
CA ILE A 300 7.52 -1.10 -10.05
C ILE A 300 7.53 -1.87 -11.38
N GLN A 301 8.57 -1.71 -12.20
CA GLN A 301 8.68 -2.39 -13.48
C GLN A 301 8.70 -3.92 -13.33
N GLY A 302 9.42 -4.43 -12.33
CA GLY A 302 9.49 -5.86 -12.03
C GLY A 302 8.18 -6.42 -11.48
N ALA A 303 7.36 -5.61 -10.80
CA ALA A 303 6.09 -6.04 -10.24
C ALA A 303 5.00 -6.27 -11.31
N VAL A 304 4.97 -5.45 -12.38
CA VAL A 304 3.88 -5.45 -13.37
C VAL A 304 3.61 -6.84 -13.98
N PRO A 305 4.60 -7.60 -14.49
CA PRO A 305 4.33 -8.92 -15.07
C PRO A 305 3.73 -9.92 -14.06
N VAL A 306 4.21 -9.87 -12.82
CA VAL A 306 3.72 -10.75 -11.75
C VAL A 306 2.30 -10.37 -11.35
N LEU A 307 1.98 -9.08 -11.29
CA LEU A 307 0.64 -8.58 -11.00
C LEU A 307 -0.36 -8.98 -12.08
N VAL A 308 0.00 -8.85 -13.36
CA VAL A 308 -0.85 -9.27 -14.49
C VAL A 308 -1.20 -10.76 -14.41
N LEU A 309 -0.28 -11.58 -13.89
CA LEU A 309 -0.53 -13.01 -13.66
C LEU A 309 -1.41 -13.28 -12.44
N LEU A 310 -1.16 -12.57 -11.32
CA LEU A 310 -1.82 -12.84 -10.04
C LEU A 310 -3.25 -12.29 -9.98
N TYR A 311 -3.52 -11.12 -10.57
CA TYR A 311 -4.83 -10.48 -10.45
C TYR A 311 -5.98 -11.35 -11.01
N PRO A 312 -5.91 -11.97 -12.21
CA PRO A 312 -6.94 -12.88 -12.67
C PRO A 312 -7.20 -14.04 -11.71
N LEU A 313 -6.12 -14.59 -11.11
CA LEU A 313 -6.24 -15.69 -10.15
C LEU A 313 -6.89 -15.25 -8.82
N THR A 314 -6.78 -13.98 -8.45
CA THR A 314 -7.42 -13.45 -7.23
C THR A 314 -8.91 -13.14 -7.43
N MET A 315 -9.36 -13.02 -8.70
CA MET A 315 -10.76 -12.70 -9.02
C MET A 315 -11.64 -13.95 -9.14
N VAL A 316 -11.04 -15.11 -9.35
CA VAL A 316 -11.72 -16.41 -9.46
C VAL A 316 -11.82 -17.11 -8.12
#